data_379e6f60ad34a2e4960968be41cf87e7
#
_entry.id   379e6f60ad34a2e4960968be41cf87e7
#
_cell.length_a   1.000
_cell.length_b   1.000
_cell.length_c   1.000
_cell.angle_alpha   90.00
_cell.angle_beta   90.00
_cell.angle_gamma   90.00
#
_symmetry.space_group_name_H-M   'P 1'
#
loop_
_entity.id
_entity.type
_entity.pdbx_description
1 polymer ?
#
loop_
_entity_poly.entity_id
_entity_poly.type
_entity_poly.pdbx_seq_one_letter_code
_entity_poly.pdbx_strand_id
1 'polypeptide(L)'
;ASRPLLEGVAAERLRALDGVELRDGCQFTEYVADDSASRIEGVRVREDGETTELPADLVVDATGRSSRTPRWLADHGYEEPPVSEVNVDFVYSTIRVDRPAGDRRMLFAPQSAPRTSGGAAFPIEGGEWIVTFGGMHDADPPATVAGFESFADRLPLDGIGRILAEHEVVSDGVDRYPFPSNRRRRYEELDRFPENLVVTGDAIASFNPIYGQGMSVAALEAVQLHHLLATGDTDAIGRRFFREAEEVVDIAWSMAVGADSAFDATTGPSPAGSGLFNRYLSRLLERAQSDPTLSEAYYRVVGMEEPPTALLHEAEDLMHRFK
;
A
#
# COMPACT_ATOMS: atom_id res chain seq x y z
N ALA A 1 -1.75 -12.50 10.75
CA ALA A 1 -3.14 -12.08 10.57
C ALA A 1 -3.40 -11.79 9.10
N SER A 2 -4.58 -12.19 8.60
CA SER A 2 -5.02 -11.81 7.25
C SER A 2 -5.51 -10.36 7.23
N ARG A 3 -5.58 -9.77 6.03
CA ARG A 3 -6.17 -8.44 5.83
C ARG A 3 -7.66 -8.41 6.26
N PRO A 4 -8.51 -9.38 5.90
CA PRO A 4 -9.89 -9.42 6.37
C PRO A 4 -10.03 -9.42 7.90
N LEU A 5 -9.14 -10.12 8.62
CA LEU A 5 -9.16 -10.09 10.09
C LEU A 5 -8.83 -8.69 10.62
N LEU A 6 -7.79 -8.04 10.09
CA LEU A 6 -7.41 -6.70 10.52
C LEU A 6 -8.52 -5.67 10.25
N GLU A 7 -9.11 -5.71 9.07
CA GLU A 7 -10.24 -4.85 8.69
C GLU A 7 -11.48 -5.12 9.57
N GLY A 8 -11.78 -6.40 9.83
CA GLY A 8 -12.88 -6.80 10.69
C GLY A 8 -12.72 -6.29 12.13
N VAL A 9 -11.52 -6.42 12.71
CA VAL A 9 -11.22 -5.92 14.06
C VAL A 9 -11.31 -4.39 14.10
N ALA A 10 -10.82 -3.69 13.08
CA ALA A 10 -10.92 -2.24 13.00
C ALA A 10 -12.39 -1.79 12.92
N ALA A 11 -13.19 -2.41 12.05
CA ALA A 11 -14.59 -2.11 11.90
C ALA A 11 -15.41 -2.40 13.18
N GLU A 12 -15.11 -3.53 13.87
CA GLU A 12 -15.75 -3.85 15.15
C GLU A 12 -15.45 -2.79 16.22
N ARG A 13 -14.18 -2.37 16.31
CA ARG A 13 -13.77 -1.32 17.25
C ARG A 13 -14.43 0.02 16.93
N LEU A 14 -14.52 0.39 15.65
CA LEU A 14 -15.19 1.63 15.24
C LEU A 14 -16.67 1.60 15.58
N ARG A 15 -17.37 0.48 15.35
CA ARG A 15 -18.79 0.34 15.72
C ARG A 15 -19.04 0.43 17.22
N ALA A 16 -18.02 0.11 18.04
CA ALA A 16 -18.11 0.20 19.49
C ALA A 16 -17.84 1.61 20.07
N LEU A 17 -17.42 2.56 19.22
CA LEU A 17 -17.18 3.93 19.65
C LEU A 17 -18.46 4.76 19.62
N ASP A 18 -18.76 5.44 20.73
CA ASP A 18 -19.83 6.43 20.76
C ASP A 18 -19.53 7.57 19.77
N GLY A 19 -20.55 7.96 19.00
CA GLY A 19 -20.45 9.04 18.01
C GLY A 19 -19.85 8.64 16.67
N VAL A 20 -19.53 7.37 16.44
CA VAL A 20 -19.11 6.83 15.13
C VAL A 20 -20.25 6.02 14.52
N GLU A 21 -20.65 6.37 13.32
CA GLU A 21 -21.62 5.62 12.51
C GLU A 21 -20.93 5.01 11.29
N LEU A 22 -20.99 3.68 11.14
CA LEU A 22 -20.57 2.97 9.95
C LEU A 22 -21.79 2.63 9.11
N ARG A 23 -21.83 3.14 7.88
CA ARG A 23 -22.93 2.93 6.94
C ARG A 23 -22.47 2.04 5.79
N ASP A 24 -22.77 0.76 5.90
CA ASP A 24 -22.50 -0.23 4.84
C ASP A 24 -23.52 -0.06 3.71
N GLY A 25 -23.14 -0.34 2.46
CA GLY A 25 -24.01 -0.20 1.29
C GLY A 25 -24.27 1.25 0.85
N CYS A 26 -23.64 2.21 1.50
CA CYS A 26 -23.74 3.64 1.22
C CYS A 26 -22.66 4.07 0.21
N GLN A 27 -23.08 4.51 -0.98
CA GLN A 27 -22.18 4.92 -2.06
C GLN A 27 -22.03 6.43 -2.13
N PHE A 28 -20.79 6.93 -1.97
CA PHE A 28 -20.48 8.32 -2.29
C PHE A 28 -20.73 8.61 -3.78
N THR A 29 -21.42 9.71 -4.07
CA THR A 29 -21.74 10.12 -5.45
C THR A 29 -21.09 11.46 -5.81
N GLU A 30 -21.12 12.45 -4.91
CA GLU A 30 -20.69 13.82 -5.19
C GLU A 30 -20.37 14.58 -3.90
N TYR A 31 -19.47 15.57 -3.99
CA TYR A 31 -19.32 16.59 -2.96
C TYR A 31 -20.42 17.64 -3.05
N VAL A 32 -20.90 18.11 -1.91
CA VAL A 32 -21.75 19.28 -1.77
C VAL A 32 -20.85 20.45 -1.38
N ALA A 33 -20.85 21.49 -2.19
CA ALA A 33 -20.00 22.67 -1.99
C ALA A 33 -20.85 23.95 -1.93
N ASP A 34 -20.26 25.02 -1.40
CA ASP A 34 -20.85 26.37 -1.48
C ASP A 34 -20.96 26.86 -2.95
N ASP A 35 -21.71 27.95 -3.18
CA ASP A 35 -21.93 28.52 -4.53
C ASP A 35 -20.64 28.86 -5.29
N SER A 36 -19.57 29.11 -4.58
CA SER A 36 -18.23 29.43 -5.15
C SER A 36 -17.34 28.23 -5.32
N ALA A 37 -17.77 27.04 -4.90
CA ALA A 37 -17.00 25.82 -4.81
C ALA A 37 -15.68 25.97 -4.00
N SER A 38 -15.61 26.98 -3.13
CA SER A 38 -14.42 27.21 -2.31
C SER A 38 -14.38 26.40 -1.03
N ARG A 39 -15.53 25.86 -0.61
CA ARG A 39 -15.70 25.09 0.62
C ARG A 39 -16.61 23.90 0.38
N ILE A 40 -16.19 22.74 0.89
CA ILE A 40 -17.06 21.56 0.95
C ILE A 40 -17.93 21.65 2.19
N GLU A 41 -19.24 21.49 2.01
CA GLU A 41 -20.26 21.56 3.06
C GLU A 41 -20.87 20.19 3.39
N GLY A 42 -20.47 19.16 2.62
CA GLY A 42 -20.96 17.80 2.84
C GLY A 42 -20.75 16.90 1.64
N VAL A 43 -21.46 15.79 1.64
CA VAL A 43 -21.45 14.80 0.57
C VAL A 43 -22.85 14.38 0.18
N ARG A 44 -23.00 13.98 -1.07
CA ARG A 44 -24.19 13.28 -1.56
C ARG A 44 -23.89 11.80 -1.63
N VAL A 45 -24.74 10.99 -1.02
CA VAL A 45 -24.60 9.54 -0.97
C VAL A 45 -25.86 8.87 -1.53
N ARG A 46 -25.68 7.65 -2.03
CA ARG A 46 -26.78 6.80 -2.47
C ARG A 46 -26.80 5.52 -1.64
N GLU A 47 -27.96 5.25 -1.03
CA GLU A 47 -28.25 4.08 -0.23
C GLU A 47 -29.61 3.53 -0.63
N ASP A 48 -29.76 2.24 -0.87
CA ASP A 48 -30.99 1.57 -1.31
C ASP A 48 -31.70 2.23 -2.51
N GLY A 49 -30.95 2.88 -3.39
CA GLY A 49 -31.47 3.59 -4.57
C GLY A 49 -31.89 5.04 -4.31
N GLU A 50 -31.96 5.47 -3.07
CA GLU A 50 -32.24 6.85 -2.69
C GLU A 50 -30.95 7.67 -2.57
N THR A 51 -31.05 8.95 -2.93
CA THR A 51 -29.93 9.89 -2.82
C THR A 51 -30.21 10.88 -1.70
N THR A 52 -29.27 11.01 -0.78
CA THR A 52 -29.36 11.89 0.40
C THR A 52 -28.13 12.77 0.51
N GLU A 53 -28.30 14.00 0.96
CA GLU A 53 -27.20 14.89 1.32
C GLU A 53 -26.88 14.76 2.81
N LEU A 54 -25.60 14.60 3.11
CA LEU A 54 -25.07 14.54 4.47
C LEU A 54 -24.19 15.78 4.68
N PRO A 55 -24.64 16.75 5.48
CA PRO A 55 -23.81 17.92 5.82
C PRO A 55 -22.63 17.49 6.68
N ALA A 56 -21.49 18.16 6.50
CA ALA A 56 -20.27 17.88 7.25
C ALA A 56 -19.40 19.12 7.38
N ASP A 57 -18.77 19.31 8.54
CA ASP A 57 -17.78 20.35 8.80
C ASP A 57 -16.42 20.00 8.18
N LEU A 58 -16.17 18.72 7.93
CA LEU A 58 -14.98 18.20 7.26
C LEU A 58 -15.35 16.91 6.51
N VAL A 59 -14.91 16.81 5.27
CA VAL A 59 -15.00 15.59 4.46
C VAL A 59 -13.60 15.02 4.25
N VAL A 60 -13.44 13.71 4.49
CA VAL A 60 -12.19 12.99 4.24
C VAL A 60 -12.40 11.98 3.13
N ASP A 61 -11.76 12.18 1.99
CA ASP A 61 -11.75 11.23 0.87
C ASP A 61 -10.69 10.15 1.09
N ALA A 62 -11.14 8.98 1.55
CA ALA A 62 -10.36 7.76 1.65
C ALA A 62 -10.83 6.70 0.63
N THR A 63 -11.39 7.12 -0.52
CA THR A 63 -11.98 6.22 -1.53
C THR A 63 -10.94 5.49 -2.38
N GLY A 64 -9.67 5.68 -2.09
CA GLY A 64 -8.56 4.94 -2.66
C GLY A 64 -8.19 5.38 -4.08
N ARG A 65 -7.52 4.48 -4.80
CA ARG A 65 -6.97 4.75 -6.14
C ARG A 65 -7.98 5.32 -7.14
N SER A 66 -9.26 4.99 -6.98
CA SER A 66 -10.37 5.44 -7.83
C SER A 66 -11.01 6.75 -7.38
N SER A 67 -10.41 7.48 -6.44
CA SER A 67 -10.89 8.78 -5.97
C SER A 67 -11.30 9.70 -7.12
N ARG A 68 -12.45 10.34 -6.94
CA ARG A 68 -13.03 11.29 -7.91
C ARG A 68 -12.63 12.73 -7.64
N THR A 69 -11.89 12.99 -6.55
CA THR A 69 -11.46 14.35 -6.18
C THR A 69 -10.71 15.07 -7.30
N PRO A 70 -9.75 14.46 -8.03
CA PRO A 70 -9.06 15.17 -9.11
C PRO A 70 -10.02 15.71 -10.18
N ARG A 71 -10.99 14.87 -10.58
CA ARG A 71 -12.00 15.27 -11.56
C ARG A 71 -12.90 16.38 -11.03
N TRP A 72 -13.35 16.26 -9.76
CA TRP A 72 -14.16 17.30 -9.14
C TRP A 72 -13.43 18.64 -9.10
N LEU A 73 -12.15 18.64 -8.79
CA LEU A 73 -11.29 19.84 -8.81
C LEU A 73 -11.28 20.48 -10.19
N ALA A 74 -11.04 19.72 -11.26
CA ALA A 74 -11.04 20.21 -12.64
C ALA A 74 -12.40 20.78 -13.05
N ASP A 75 -13.50 20.07 -12.72
CA ASP A 75 -14.87 20.48 -13.06
C ASP A 75 -15.27 21.80 -12.35
N HIS A 76 -14.57 22.18 -11.25
CA HIS A 76 -14.84 23.40 -10.47
C HIS A 76 -13.73 24.48 -10.58
N GLY A 77 -12.87 24.38 -11.60
CA GLY A 77 -11.87 25.41 -11.90
C GLY A 77 -10.65 25.42 -10.99
N TYR A 78 -10.36 24.31 -10.33
CA TYR A 78 -9.09 24.04 -9.68
C TYR A 78 -8.15 23.31 -10.64
N GLU A 79 -6.87 23.34 -10.34
CA GLU A 79 -5.89 22.48 -10.99
C GLU A 79 -6.04 21.02 -10.49
N GLU A 80 -5.87 20.06 -11.39
CA GLU A 80 -5.72 18.68 -10.99
C GLU A 80 -4.32 18.47 -10.37
N PRO A 81 -4.18 17.63 -9.31
CA PRO A 81 -2.86 17.34 -8.76
C PRO A 81 -1.98 16.66 -9.83
N PRO A 82 -0.73 17.10 -9.99
CA PRO A 82 0.22 16.44 -10.86
C PRO A 82 0.33 14.95 -10.51
N VAL A 83 0.43 14.08 -11.51
CA VAL A 83 0.47 12.63 -11.33
C VAL A 83 1.85 12.09 -11.67
N SER A 84 2.46 11.40 -10.73
CA SER A 84 3.61 10.52 -10.97
C SER A 84 3.10 9.08 -11.09
N GLU A 85 3.42 8.41 -12.21
CA GLU A 85 2.98 7.04 -12.45
C GLU A 85 4.15 6.19 -12.95
N VAL A 86 4.34 5.01 -12.32
CA VAL A 86 5.37 4.04 -12.67
C VAL A 86 4.69 2.71 -12.96
N ASN A 87 4.74 2.30 -14.24
CA ASN A 87 4.10 1.09 -14.72
C ASN A 87 4.92 -0.14 -14.35
N VAL A 88 4.31 -1.05 -13.63
CA VAL A 88 4.93 -2.30 -13.14
C VAL A 88 4.24 -3.54 -13.69
N ASP A 89 3.04 -3.36 -14.23
CA ASP A 89 2.21 -4.43 -14.80
C ASP A 89 2.21 -5.68 -13.89
N PHE A 90 1.91 -5.45 -12.60
CA PHE A 90 1.94 -6.48 -11.59
C PHE A 90 0.56 -7.14 -11.46
N VAL A 91 0.57 -8.47 -11.38
CA VAL A 91 -0.62 -9.26 -11.04
C VAL A 91 -0.26 -10.21 -9.91
N TYR A 92 -1.17 -10.43 -8.97
CA TYR A 92 -1.00 -11.49 -7.99
C TYR A 92 -2.23 -12.37 -7.88
N SER A 93 -1.98 -13.64 -7.57
CA SER A 93 -2.99 -14.68 -7.39
C SER A 93 -2.82 -15.31 -6.03
N THR A 94 -3.91 -15.52 -5.33
CA THR A 94 -3.92 -15.99 -3.94
C THR A 94 -4.88 -17.16 -3.76
N ILE A 95 -4.44 -18.15 -2.98
CA ILE A 95 -5.25 -19.24 -2.44
C ILE A 95 -5.00 -19.43 -0.95
N ARG A 96 -5.86 -20.16 -0.27
CA ARG A 96 -5.67 -20.58 1.11
C ARG A 96 -5.42 -22.08 1.16
N VAL A 97 -4.49 -22.49 2.02
CA VAL A 97 -4.04 -23.88 2.17
C VAL A 97 -4.10 -24.26 3.66
N ASP A 98 -4.59 -25.45 3.96
CA ASP A 98 -4.66 -25.96 5.33
C ASP A 98 -3.27 -26.04 5.96
N ARG A 99 -3.15 -25.66 7.22
CA ARG A 99 -1.89 -25.56 7.94
C ARG A 99 -1.92 -26.37 9.24
N PRO A 100 -1.04 -27.36 9.38
CA PRO A 100 -0.94 -28.16 10.61
C PRO A 100 -0.72 -27.31 11.86
N ALA A 101 -1.32 -27.73 12.96
CA ALA A 101 -1.13 -27.08 14.24
C ALA A 101 0.37 -27.04 14.61
N GLY A 102 0.88 -25.86 14.93
CA GLY A 102 2.27 -25.65 15.30
C GLY A 102 3.23 -25.38 14.14
N ASP A 103 2.84 -25.53 12.89
CA ASP A 103 3.66 -25.08 11.77
C ASP A 103 3.56 -23.55 11.65
N ARG A 104 4.70 -22.88 11.87
CA ARG A 104 4.82 -21.41 11.85
C ARG A 104 5.70 -20.92 10.72
N ARG A 105 6.04 -21.78 9.76
CA ARG A 105 6.86 -21.38 8.62
C ARG A 105 6.22 -20.21 7.88
N MET A 106 7.00 -19.18 7.68
CA MET A 106 6.71 -18.06 6.81
C MET A 106 7.73 -18.11 5.66
N LEU A 107 7.27 -18.21 4.44
CA LEU A 107 8.10 -18.32 3.26
C LEU A 107 7.87 -17.10 2.38
N PHE A 108 8.94 -16.48 1.94
CA PHE A 108 8.86 -15.30 1.09
C PHE A 108 9.99 -15.32 0.05
N ALA A 109 9.63 -15.31 -1.21
CA ALA A 109 10.50 -15.21 -2.36
C ALA A 109 10.02 -14.04 -3.24
N PRO A 110 10.35 -12.79 -2.88
CA PRO A 110 9.94 -11.64 -3.68
C PRO A 110 10.53 -11.70 -5.08
N GLN A 111 9.95 -10.93 -6.01
CA GLN A 111 10.56 -10.65 -7.30
C GLN A 111 11.95 -10.04 -7.06
N SER A 112 12.90 -10.41 -7.89
CA SER A 112 14.29 -9.91 -7.82
C SER A 112 14.87 -9.91 -9.22
N ALA A 113 15.13 -8.74 -9.77
CA ALA A 113 15.60 -8.61 -11.16
C ALA A 113 16.81 -9.54 -11.46
N PRO A 114 16.76 -10.27 -12.60
CA PRO A 114 15.79 -10.18 -13.67
C PRO A 114 14.53 -11.04 -13.48
N ARG A 115 14.38 -11.81 -12.37
CA ARG A 115 13.25 -12.71 -12.15
C ARG A 115 12.00 -11.91 -11.76
N THR A 116 11.00 -11.91 -12.65
CA THR A 116 9.73 -11.19 -12.53
C THR A 116 8.66 -11.95 -11.73
N SER A 117 8.89 -13.24 -11.46
CA SER A 117 8.00 -14.07 -10.63
C SER A 117 8.42 -14.05 -9.16
N GLY A 118 7.44 -14.06 -8.26
CA GLY A 118 7.65 -14.15 -6.82
C GLY A 118 6.52 -14.88 -6.13
N GLY A 119 6.69 -15.18 -4.84
CA GLY A 119 5.67 -15.85 -4.06
C GLY A 119 5.89 -15.78 -2.56
N ALA A 120 4.82 -16.01 -1.84
CA ALA A 120 4.78 -16.03 -0.39
C ALA A 120 3.83 -17.12 0.13
N ALA A 121 4.15 -17.67 1.29
CA ALA A 121 3.22 -18.45 2.10
C ALA A 121 3.31 -17.93 3.53
N PHE A 122 2.25 -17.23 3.97
CA PHE A 122 2.19 -16.64 5.30
C PHE A 122 1.14 -17.35 6.16
N PRO A 123 1.47 -17.73 7.39
CA PRO A 123 0.49 -18.28 8.31
C PRO A 123 -0.51 -17.20 8.72
N ILE A 124 -1.78 -17.56 8.62
CA ILE A 124 -2.90 -16.72 9.05
C ILE A 124 -3.72 -17.42 10.13
N GLU A 125 -4.73 -16.75 10.64
CA GLU A 125 -5.73 -17.32 11.55
C GLU A 125 -6.45 -18.51 10.91
N GLY A 126 -7.21 -19.25 11.71
CA GLY A 126 -7.99 -20.41 11.24
C GLY A 126 -7.16 -21.66 10.98
N GLY A 127 -5.84 -21.64 11.22
CA GLY A 127 -4.96 -22.78 10.89
C GLY A 127 -4.71 -22.89 9.39
N GLU A 128 -4.51 -21.77 8.69
CA GLU A 128 -4.29 -21.73 7.26
C GLU A 128 -2.98 -21.01 6.92
N TRP A 129 -2.46 -21.29 5.74
CA TRP A 129 -1.56 -20.37 5.03
C TRP A 129 -2.32 -19.61 3.95
N ILE A 130 -2.01 -18.32 3.81
CA ILE A 130 -2.29 -17.61 2.59
C ILE A 130 -1.09 -17.79 1.65
N VAL A 131 -1.32 -18.39 0.49
CA VAL A 131 -0.29 -18.60 -0.53
C VAL A 131 -0.58 -17.67 -1.70
N THR A 132 0.36 -16.75 -1.94
CA THR A 132 0.22 -15.74 -2.99
C THR A 132 1.39 -15.83 -3.96
N PHE A 133 1.10 -15.88 -5.24
CA PHE A 133 2.08 -15.72 -6.31
C PHE A 133 1.88 -14.38 -7.00
N GLY A 134 2.99 -13.72 -7.30
CA GLY A 134 3.01 -12.46 -8.01
C GLY A 134 3.87 -12.54 -9.27
N GLY A 135 3.44 -11.86 -10.30
CA GLY A 135 4.19 -11.69 -11.53
C GLY A 135 4.19 -10.25 -11.99
N MET A 136 5.33 -9.77 -12.45
CA MET A 136 5.49 -8.47 -13.10
C MET A 136 5.70 -8.70 -14.60
N HIS A 137 5.19 -7.78 -15.42
CA HIS A 137 5.39 -7.75 -16.87
C HIS A 137 4.97 -9.05 -17.56
N ASP A 138 5.95 -9.88 -17.96
CA ASP A 138 5.75 -11.14 -18.68
C ASP A 138 5.40 -12.34 -17.79
N ALA A 139 5.53 -12.21 -16.47
CA ALA A 139 5.21 -13.28 -15.55
C ALA A 139 3.74 -13.23 -15.16
N ASP A 140 2.97 -14.19 -15.63
CA ASP A 140 1.54 -14.33 -15.35
C ASP A 140 1.31 -15.38 -14.25
N PRO A 141 0.86 -14.98 -13.04
CA PRO A 141 0.56 -15.92 -11.98
C PRO A 141 -0.70 -16.74 -12.29
N PRO A 142 -0.86 -17.93 -11.69
CA PRO A 142 -1.92 -18.85 -12.09
C PRO A 142 -3.33 -18.30 -11.83
N ALA A 143 -4.23 -18.54 -12.77
CA ALA A 143 -5.64 -18.22 -12.65
C ALA A 143 -6.48 -19.41 -12.09
N THR A 144 -5.87 -20.57 -11.89
CA THR A 144 -6.52 -21.78 -11.38
C THR A 144 -5.65 -22.43 -10.32
N VAL A 145 -6.27 -23.13 -9.35
CA VAL A 145 -5.56 -23.86 -8.29
C VAL A 145 -4.52 -24.84 -8.87
N ALA A 146 -4.87 -25.57 -9.92
CA ALA A 146 -3.97 -26.53 -10.57
C ALA A 146 -2.68 -25.91 -11.14
N GLY A 147 -2.69 -24.60 -11.40
CA GLY A 147 -1.50 -23.89 -11.89
C GLY A 147 -0.50 -23.51 -10.79
N PHE A 148 -0.90 -23.59 -9.51
CA PHE A 148 -0.05 -23.13 -8.41
C PHE A 148 1.21 -23.97 -8.26
N GLU A 149 1.12 -25.29 -8.32
CA GLU A 149 2.30 -26.16 -8.20
C GLU A 149 3.34 -25.85 -9.27
N SER A 150 2.92 -25.77 -10.53
CA SER A 150 3.84 -25.49 -11.65
C SER A 150 4.43 -24.08 -11.60
N PHE A 151 3.74 -23.12 -10.98
CA PHE A 151 4.30 -21.78 -10.79
C PHE A 151 5.31 -21.77 -9.64
N ALA A 152 5.09 -22.55 -8.58
CA ALA A 152 6.04 -22.70 -7.47
C ALA A 152 7.42 -23.19 -7.94
N ASP A 153 7.49 -24.03 -8.96
CA ASP A 153 8.74 -24.53 -9.55
C ASP A 153 9.62 -23.43 -10.16
N ARG A 154 9.06 -22.27 -10.43
CA ARG A 154 9.80 -21.09 -10.96
C ARG A 154 10.50 -20.29 -9.87
N LEU A 155 10.18 -20.56 -8.61
CA LEU A 155 10.70 -19.81 -7.47
C LEU A 155 12.03 -20.40 -6.97
N PRO A 156 12.88 -19.58 -6.35
CA PRO A 156 14.15 -20.05 -5.78
C PRO A 156 13.98 -20.84 -4.46
N LEU A 157 12.76 -21.07 -4.00
CA LEU A 157 12.40 -21.75 -2.76
C LEU A 157 11.48 -22.94 -3.04
N ASP A 158 11.89 -24.14 -2.70
CA ASP A 158 11.05 -25.35 -2.80
C ASP A 158 9.94 -25.42 -1.72
N GLY A 159 10.05 -24.59 -0.67
CA GLY A 159 9.17 -24.68 0.50
C GLY A 159 7.71 -24.40 0.19
N ILE A 160 7.40 -23.46 -0.73
CA ILE A 160 6.01 -23.17 -1.12
C ILE A 160 5.45 -24.33 -1.93
N GLY A 161 6.21 -24.88 -2.87
CA GLY A 161 5.80 -26.06 -3.65
C GLY A 161 5.51 -27.26 -2.75
N ARG A 162 6.32 -27.49 -1.71
CA ARG A 162 6.06 -28.55 -0.72
C ARG A 162 4.78 -28.33 0.08
N ILE A 163 4.48 -27.09 0.49
CA ILE A 163 3.20 -26.79 1.14
C ILE A 163 2.04 -27.16 0.23
N LEU A 164 2.09 -26.80 -1.04
CA LEU A 164 1.03 -27.10 -2.01
C LEU A 164 0.86 -28.61 -2.28
N ALA A 165 1.96 -29.35 -2.32
CA ALA A 165 1.93 -30.80 -2.57
C ALA A 165 1.49 -31.64 -1.35
N GLU A 166 1.73 -31.16 -0.13
CA GLU A 166 1.52 -31.89 1.11
C GLU A 166 0.21 -31.54 1.82
N HIS A 167 -0.43 -30.41 1.48
CA HIS A 167 -1.59 -29.88 2.20
C HIS A 167 -2.74 -29.51 1.28
N GLU A 168 -3.96 -29.59 1.80
CA GLU A 168 -5.20 -29.34 1.07
C GLU A 168 -5.41 -27.83 0.81
N VAL A 169 -5.81 -27.49 -0.42
CA VAL A 169 -6.30 -26.14 -0.75
C VAL A 169 -7.72 -25.99 -0.24
N VAL A 170 -7.95 -25.00 0.64
CA VAL A 170 -9.24 -24.77 1.30
C VAL A 170 -10.04 -23.62 0.73
N SER A 171 -9.48 -22.83 -0.18
CA SER A 171 -10.22 -21.81 -0.92
C SER A 171 -11.04 -22.39 -2.07
N ASP A 172 -12.22 -21.83 -2.33
CA ASP A 172 -13.12 -22.28 -3.40
C ASP A 172 -12.58 -21.96 -4.82
N GLY A 173 -11.55 -21.10 -4.91
CA GLY A 173 -10.96 -20.66 -6.17
C GLY A 173 -9.70 -19.85 -5.96
N VAL A 174 -9.31 -19.12 -6.99
CA VAL A 174 -8.15 -18.23 -7.00
C VAL A 174 -8.62 -16.78 -6.98
N ASP A 175 -8.22 -16.04 -5.97
CA ASP A 175 -8.39 -14.59 -5.94
C ASP A 175 -7.25 -13.95 -6.75
N ARG A 176 -7.60 -13.17 -7.78
CA ARG A 176 -6.62 -12.57 -8.68
C ARG A 176 -6.83 -11.07 -8.79
N TYR A 177 -5.74 -10.32 -8.60
CA TYR A 177 -5.77 -8.85 -8.54
C TYR A 177 -4.69 -8.24 -9.43
N PRO A 178 -5.08 -7.44 -10.45
CA PRO A 178 -4.14 -6.65 -11.24
C PRO A 178 -3.76 -5.37 -10.50
N PHE A 179 -2.49 -5.01 -10.58
CA PHE A 179 -1.95 -3.74 -10.14
C PHE A 179 -1.02 -3.17 -11.22
N PRO A 180 -1.54 -2.33 -12.12
CA PRO A 180 -0.80 -1.92 -13.31
C PRO A 180 0.37 -0.98 -13.01
N SER A 181 0.24 -0.10 -11.99
CA SER A 181 1.21 0.96 -11.74
C SER A 181 1.21 1.45 -10.30
N ASN A 182 2.37 1.86 -9.79
CA ASN A 182 2.42 2.80 -8.68
C ASN A 182 1.90 4.15 -9.19
N ARG A 183 1.05 4.81 -8.41
CA ARG A 183 0.49 6.11 -8.76
C ARG A 183 0.50 7.03 -7.56
N ARG A 184 1.02 8.24 -7.74
CA ARG A 184 0.99 9.32 -6.76
C ARG A 184 0.39 10.57 -7.36
N ARG A 185 -0.57 11.16 -6.68
CA ARG A 185 -1.15 12.47 -6.95
C ARG A 185 -0.55 13.48 -5.99
N ARG A 186 0.10 14.51 -6.53
CA ARG A 186 0.84 15.48 -5.75
C ARG A 186 -0.06 16.64 -5.33
N TYR A 187 -0.94 16.36 -4.37
CA TYR A 187 -1.83 17.38 -3.79
C TYR A 187 -1.06 18.48 -3.07
N GLU A 188 0.14 18.17 -2.58
CA GLU A 188 1.08 19.10 -1.94
C GLU A 188 1.56 20.22 -2.89
N GLU A 189 1.53 19.98 -4.19
CA GLU A 189 1.95 20.95 -5.22
C GLU A 189 0.82 21.91 -5.65
N LEU A 190 -0.41 21.72 -5.17
CA LEU A 190 -1.53 22.57 -5.53
C LEU A 190 -1.49 23.92 -4.81
N ASP A 191 -1.55 25.02 -5.57
CA ASP A 191 -1.65 26.38 -5.02
C ASP A 191 -2.99 26.64 -4.31
N ARG A 192 -4.07 26.01 -4.81
CA ARG A 192 -5.44 26.17 -4.32
C ARG A 192 -6.09 24.82 -4.11
N PHE A 193 -6.81 24.70 -3.01
CA PHE A 193 -7.60 23.52 -2.68
C PHE A 193 -8.86 23.94 -1.90
N PRO A 194 -10.03 23.29 -2.07
CA PRO A 194 -11.24 23.66 -1.34
C PRO A 194 -11.08 23.44 0.17
N GLU A 195 -11.67 24.34 0.94
CA GLU A 195 -11.74 24.21 2.39
C GLU A 195 -12.62 23.01 2.78
N ASN A 196 -12.39 22.46 3.98
CA ASN A 196 -13.15 21.35 4.56
C ASN A 196 -13.06 20.03 3.76
N LEU A 197 -12.03 19.86 2.95
CA LEU A 197 -11.74 18.60 2.26
C LEU A 197 -10.32 18.13 2.56
N VAL A 198 -10.16 16.85 2.86
CA VAL A 198 -8.88 16.14 2.97
C VAL A 198 -8.94 14.90 2.09
N VAL A 199 -7.84 14.57 1.43
CA VAL A 199 -7.67 13.32 0.67
C VAL A 199 -6.58 12.50 1.34
N THR A 200 -6.76 11.17 1.49
CA THR A 200 -5.81 10.31 2.23
C THR A 200 -5.70 8.90 1.63
N GLY A 201 -4.65 8.19 2.01
CA GLY A 201 -4.40 6.80 1.62
C GLY A 201 -4.12 6.63 0.14
N ASP A 202 -4.65 5.55 -0.45
CA ASP A 202 -4.46 5.25 -1.88
C ASP A 202 -5.09 6.32 -2.81
N ALA A 203 -5.88 7.25 -2.28
CA ALA A 203 -6.36 8.39 -3.04
C ALA A 203 -5.26 9.44 -3.28
N ILE A 204 -4.24 9.50 -2.41
CA ILE A 204 -2.99 10.24 -2.63
C ILE A 204 -2.00 9.35 -3.39
N ALA A 205 -1.61 8.21 -2.80
CA ALA A 205 -0.57 7.36 -3.37
C ALA A 205 -0.87 5.87 -3.19
N SER A 206 -0.88 5.13 -4.30
CA SER A 206 -1.02 3.68 -4.28
C SER A 206 0.27 3.02 -4.74
N PHE A 207 0.76 2.08 -3.95
CA PHE A 207 2.04 1.41 -4.12
C PHE A 207 1.87 -0.04 -4.52
N ASN A 208 2.86 -0.61 -5.20
CA ASN A 208 2.92 -2.03 -5.48
C ASN A 208 2.74 -2.83 -4.17
N PRO A 209 1.67 -3.66 -4.08
CA PRO A 209 1.27 -4.33 -2.83
C PRO A 209 2.32 -5.30 -2.29
N ILE A 210 3.29 -5.71 -3.10
CA ILE A 210 4.37 -6.61 -2.67
C ILE A 210 5.21 -6.02 -1.53
N TYR A 211 5.29 -4.69 -1.43
CA TYR A 211 6.07 -4.02 -0.39
C TYR A 211 5.32 -3.88 0.93
N GLY A 212 4.00 -4.10 0.94
CA GLY A 212 3.17 -4.12 2.15
C GLY A 212 3.00 -2.78 2.86
N GLN A 213 3.37 -1.65 2.25
CA GLN A 213 3.45 -0.35 2.93
C GLN A 213 2.16 0.47 2.92
N GLY A 214 1.20 0.17 2.03
CA GLY A 214 0.00 1.00 1.85
C GLY A 214 -0.82 1.20 3.13
N MET A 215 -1.03 0.15 3.93
CA MET A 215 -1.77 0.27 5.20
C MET A 215 -0.99 1.07 6.25
N SER A 216 0.34 0.94 6.30
CA SER A 216 1.18 1.70 7.22
C SER A 216 1.17 3.19 6.88
N VAL A 217 1.26 3.53 5.58
CA VAL A 217 1.14 4.92 5.10
C VAL A 217 -0.20 5.50 5.51
N ALA A 218 -1.30 4.82 5.21
CA ALA A 218 -2.65 5.30 5.56
C ALA A 218 -2.83 5.49 7.08
N ALA A 219 -2.23 4.61 7.90
CA ALA A 219 -2.27 4.74 9.36
C ALA A 219 -1.46 5.96 9.85
N LEU A 220 -0.26 6.20 9.29
CA LEU A 220 0.56 7.36 9.62
C LEU A 220 -0.12 8.66 9.19
N GLU A 221 -0.72 8.69 8.00
CA GLU A 221 -1.52 9.82 7.53
C GLU A 221 -2.71 10.10 8.48
N ALA A 222 -3.39 9.05 8.97
CA ALA A 222 -4.48 9.22 9.95
C ALA A 222 -3.97 9.83 11.26
N VAL A 223 -2.78 9.47 11.74
CA VAL A 223 -2.15 10.06 12.92
C VAL A 223 -1.80 11.55 12.66
N GLN A 224 -1.28 11.88 11.49
CA GLN A 224 -1.00 13.28 11.11
C GLN A 224 -2.28 14.12 11.07
N LEU A 225 -3.35 13.60 10.45
CA LEU A 225 -4.65 14.27 10.45
C LEU A 225 -5.20 14.46 11.86
N HIS A 226 -5.06 13.45 12.73
CA HIS A 226 -5.43 13.56 14.14
C HIS A 226 -4.69 14.71 14.85
N HIS A 227 -3.38 14.82 14.64
CA HIS A 227 -2.58 15.90 15.24
C HIS A 227 -3.02 17.28 14.74
N LEU A 228 -3.28 17.44 13.45
CA LEU A 228 -3.78 18.69 12.87
C LEU A 228 -5.14 19.07 13.49
N LEU A 229 -6.08 18.11 13.56
CA LEU A 229 -7.40 18.36 14.15
C LEU A 229 -7.32 18.69 15.65
N ALA A 230 -6.39 18.09 16.39
CA ALA A 230 -6.19 18.35 17.81
C ALA A 230 -5.74 19.79 18.11
N THR A 231 -5.23 20.53 17.12
CA THR A 231 -4.91 21.96 17.28
C THR A 231 -6.16 22.84 17.39
N GLY A 232 -7.32 22.36 16.93
CA GLY A 232 -8.56 23.12 16.82
C GLY A 232 -8.60 24.11 15.66
N ASP A 233 -7.51 24.25 14.90
CA ASP A 233 -7.42 25.08 13.71
C ASP A 233 -7.67 24.23 12.46
N THR A 234 -8.76 24.51 11.76
CA THR A 234 -9.15 23.81 10.52
C THR A 234 -8.95 24.64 9.26
N ASP A 235 -8.38 25.85 9.36
CA ASP A 235 -8.11 26.70 8.21
C ASP A 235 -7.09 26.01 7.29
N ALA A 236 -7.43 25.92 6.00
CA ALA A 236 -6.64 25.26 4.96
C ALA A 236 -6.15 23.85 5.37
N ILE A 237 -6.95 23.11 6.12
CA ILE A 237 -6.56 21.82 6.69
C ILE A 237 -6.08 20.82 5.64
N GLY A 238 -6.72 20.77 4.45
CA GLY A 238 -6.29 19.90 3.36
C GLY A 238 -4.85 20.20 2.92
N ARG A 239 -4.54 21.48 2.67
CA ARG A 239 -3.19 21.89 2.23
C ARG A 239 -2.12 21.69 3.31
N ARG A 240 -2.47 21.85 4.58
CA ARG A 240 -1.57 21.58 5.72
C ARG A 240 -1.31 20.08 5.82
N PHE A 241 -2.36 19.29 5.71
CA PHE A 241 -2.28 17.83 5.74
C PHE A 241 -1.41 17.28 4.60
N PHE A 242 -1.58 17.77 3.36
CA PHE A 242 -0.79 17.26 2.23
C PHE A 242 0.71 17.50 2.40
N ARG A 243 1.12 18.62 3.01
CA ARG A 243 2.54 18.89 3.29
C ARG A 243 3.13 17.94 4.34
N GLU A 244 2.34 17.55 5.34
CA GLU A 244 2.78 16.56 6.33
C GLU A 244 2.76 15.14 5.75
N ALA A 245 1.73 14.79 4.99
CA ALA A 245 1.61 13.49 4.33
C ALA A 245 2.71 13.24 3.30
N GLU A 246 3.20 14.31 2.64
CA GLU A 246 4.30 14.23 1.66
C GLU A 246 5.51 13.48 2.22
N GLU A 247 5.93 13.75 3.44
CA GLU A 247 7.11 13.13 4.06
C GLU A 247 6.94 11.60 4.18
N VAL A 248 5.78 11.13 4.61
CA VAL A 248 5.47 9.70 4.74
C VAL A 248 5.35 9.03 3.37
N VAL A 249 4.65 9.69 2.45
CA VAL A 249 4.45 9.20 1.08
C VAL A 249 5.76 9.13 0.33
N ASP A 250 6.66 10.10 0.47
CA ASP A 250 7.98 10.13 -0.19
C ASP A 250 8.83 8.93 0.20
N ILE A 251 8.82 8.54 1.47
CA ILE A 251 9.56 7.36 1.96
C ILE A 251 9.06 6.10 1.24
N ALA A 252 7.75 5.83 1.31
CA ALA A 252 7.16 4.64 0.71
C ALA A 252 7.28 4.65 -0.82
N TRP A 253 7.07 5.83 -1.46
CA TRP A 253 7.21 6.01 -2.90
C TRP A 253 8.63 5.71 -3.38
N SER A 254 9.63 6.28 -2.70
CA SER A 254 11.03 6.10 -3.07
C SER A 254 11.47 4.64 -2.94
N MET A 255 11.00 3.93 -1.91
CA MET A 255 11.30 2.51 -1.71
C MET A 255 10.63 1.64 -2.79
N ALA A 256 9.33 1.80 -3.00
CA ALA A 256 8.58 1.01 -3.96
C ALA A 256 9.07 1.23 -5.39
N VAL A 257 9.11 2.48 -5.84
CA VAL A 257 9.55 2.84 -7.19
C VAL A 257 11.04 2.56 -7.40
N GLY A 258 11.85 2.77 -6.36
CA GLY A 258 13.27 2.43 -6.40
C GLY A 258 13.49 0.94 -6.67
N ALA A 259 12.77 0.06 -5.97
CA ALA A 259 12.86 -1.39 -6.16
C ALA A 259 12.28 -1.82 -7.52
N ASP A 260 11.12 -1.28 -7.92
CA ASP A 260 10.48 -1.60 -9.19
C ASP A 260 11.34 -1.15 -10.39
N SER A 261 12.12 -0.08 -10.26
CA SER A 261 13.02 0.42 -11.32
C SER A 261 14.21 -0.50 -11.63
N ALA A 262 14.43 -1.55 -10.82
CA ALA A 262 15.43 -2.58 -11.13
C ALA A 262 15.04 -3.49 -12.29
N PHE A 263 13.78 -3.50 -12.71
CA PHE A 263 13.28 -4.30 -13.83
C PHE A 263 13.26 -3.47 -15.11
N ASP A 264 13.90 -3.98 -16.16
CA ASP A 264 14.09 -3.26 -17.43
C ASP A 264 12.77 -2.86 -18.13
N ALA A 265 11.69 -3.63 -17.90
CA ALA A 265 10.38 -3.37 -18.49
C ALA A 265 9.55 -2.35 -17.70
N THR A 266 9.99 -1.96 -16.51
CA THR A 266 9.33 -0.90 -15.70
C THR A 266 9.52 0.45 -16.39
N THR A 267 8.44 1.20 -16.56
CA THR A 267 8.44 2.51 -17.22
C THR A 267 7.87 3.59 -16.32
N GLY A 268 8.44 4.80 -16.41
CA GLY A 268 8.03 5.96 -15.62
C GLY A 268 9.21 6.64 -14.94
N PRO A 269 8.96 7.69 -14.15
CA PRO A 269 10.02 8.40 -13.44
C PRO A 269 10.66 7.50 -12.36
N SER A 270 11.99 7.45 -12.37
CA SER A 270 12.78 6.74 -11.36
C SER A 270 13.50 7.74 -10.45
N PRO A 271 13.56 7.51 -9.13
CA PRO A 271 14.30 8.37 -8.23
C PRO A 271 15.78 8.46 -8.62
N ALA A 272 16.37 9.65 -8.53
CA ALA A 272 17.78 9.85 -8.84
C ALA A 272 18.65 8.96 -7.92
N GLY A 273 19.58 8.21 -8.53
CA GLY A 273 20.50 7.34 -7.78
C GLY A 273 19.93 5.97 -7.38
N SER A 274 18.68 5.64 -7.76
CA SER A 274 18.04 4.36 -7.43
C SER A 274 18.88 3.14 -7.82
N GLY A 275 19.53 3.14 -8.98
CA GLY A 275 20.41 2.03 -9.40
C GLY A 275 21.63 1.81 -8.51
N LEU A 276 22.17 2.86 -7.88
CA LEU A 276 23.28 2.74 -6.92
C LEU A 276 22.77 2.23 -5.58
N PHE A 277 21.64 2.77 -5.13
CA PHE A 277 20.98 2.36 -3.89
C PHE A 277 20.50 0.91 -3.97
N ASN A 278 19.91 0.47 -5.07
CA ASN A 278 19.47 -0.91 -5.26
C ASN A 278 20.65 -1.90 -5.21
N ARG A 279 21.79 -1.56 -5.81
CA ARG A 279 23.01 -2.38 -5.70
C ARG A 279 23.54 -2.46 -4.26
N TYR A 280 23.48 -1.36 -3.54
CA TYR A 280 23.85 -1.33 -2.13
C TYR A 280 22.88 -2.20 -1.30
N LEU A 281 21.58 -2.00 -1.48
CA LEU A 281 20.53 -2.75 -0.77
C LEU A 281 20.62 -4.26 -1.02
N SER A 282 20.89 -4.69 -2.25
CA SER A 282 21.09 -6.11 -2.57
C SER A 282 22.24 -6.73 -1.75
N ARG A 283 23.36 -6.02 -1.63
CA ARG A 283 24.51 -6.50 -0.83
C ARG A 283 24.21 -6.49 0.68
N LEU A 284 23.45 -5.50 1.14
CA LEU A 284 23.00 -5.44 2.53
C LEU A 284 22.09 -6.63 2.85
N LEU A 285 21.13 -6.94 2.00
CA LEU A 285 20.21 -8.07 2.17
C LEU A 285 20.92 -9.43 2.13
N GLU A 286 21.95 -9.60 1.28
CA GLU A 286 22.79 -10.80 1.30
C GLU A 286 23.48 -11.00 2.66
N ARG A 287 24.01 -9.92 3.25
CA ARG A 287 24.65 -9.98 4.56
C ARG A 287 23.65 -10.16 5.70
N ALA A 288 22.49 -9.50 5.61
CA ALA A 288 21.42 -9.59 6.59
C ALA A 288 20.92 -11.04 6.80
N GLN A 289 21.11 -11.94 5.83
CA GLN A 289 20.80 -13.36 6.01
C GLN A 289 21.60 -14.04 7.13
N SER A 290 22.75 -13.50 7.49
CA SER A 290 23.64 -14.03 8.53
C SER A 290 23.92 -13.05 9.66
N ASP A 291 23.45 -11.81 9.55
CA ASP A 291 23.64 -10.75 10.54
C ASP A 291 22.28 -10.27 11.06
N PRO A 292 21.90 -10.64 12.31
CA PRO A 292 20.62 -10.24 12.89
C PRO A 292 20.46 -8.71 13.03
N THR A 293 21.53 -7.97 13.25
CA THR A 293 21.50 -6.50 13.41
C THR A 293 21.08 -5.84 12.11
N LEU A 294 21.67 -6.29 11.00
CA LEU A 294 21.30 -5.78 9.66
C LEU A 294 19.86 -6.18 9.27
N SER A 295 19.46 -7.40 9.65
CA SER A 295 18.07 -7.84 9.45
C SER A 295 17.09 -6.95 10.21
N GLU A 296 17.39 -6.66 11.49
CA GLU A 296 16.55 -5.79 12.32
C GLU A 296 16.46 -4.38 11.72
N ALA A 297 17.59 -3.77 11.37
CA ALA A 297 17.62 -2.44 10.75
C ALA A 297 16.80 -2.40 9.45
N TYR A 298 16.93 -3.42 8.60
CA TYR A 298 16.15 -3.53 7.38
C TYR A 298 14.65 -3.61 7.66
N TYR A 299 14.23 -4.46 8.60
CA TYR A 299 12.80 -4.60 8.92
C TYR A 299 12.21 -3.35 9.57
N ARG A 300 12.99 -2.58 10.34
CA ARG A 300 12.55 -1.29 10.89
C ARG A 300 12.29 -0.26 9.78
N VAL A 301 13.14 -0.24 8.77
CA VAL A 301 12.93 0.63 7.60
C VAL A 301 11.73 0.16 6.77
N VAL A 302 11.60 -1.14 6.49
CA VAL A 302 10.43 -1.68 5.76
C VAL A 302 9.14 -1.46 6.53
N GLY A 303 9.19 -1.57 7.87
CA GLY A 303 8.07 -1.28 8.78
C GLY A 303 7.77 0.21 8.93
N MET A 304 8.55 1.09 8.29
CA MET A 304 8.42 2.56 8.39
C MET A 304 8.63 3.10 9.82
N GLU A 305 9.37 2.37 10.65
CA GLU A 305 9.81 2.82 11.97
C GLU A 305 11.02 3.76 11.86
N GLU A 306 11.83 3.57 10.81
CA GLU A 306 13.01 4.39 10.52
C GLU A 306 13.06 4.77 9.03
N PRO A 307 13.66 5.92 8.69
CA PRO A 307 13.81 6.33 7.29
C PRO A 307 14.84 5.44 6.55
N PRO A 308 14.75 5.30 5.20
CA PRO A 308 15.69 4.50 4.41
C PRO A 308 17.17 4.89 4.58
N THR A 309 17.43 6.15 4.95
CA THR A 309 18.79 6.66 5.25
C THR A 309 19.43 5.99 6.46
N ALA A 310 18.65 5.43 7.39
CA ALA A 310 19.18 4.67 8.52
C ALA A 310 20.03 3.48 8.07
N LEU A 311 19.65 2.85 6.94
CA LEU A 311 20.47 1.75 6.36
C LEU A 311 21.86 2.19 5.92
N LEU A 312 22.06 3.48 5.58
CA LEU A 312 23.37 4.01 5.19
C LEU A 312 24.31 4.18 6.39
N HIS A 313 23.79 4.52 7.56
CA HIS A 313 24.58 4.68 8.79
C HIS A 313 25.10 3.33 9.30
N GLU A 314 24.30 2.28 9.24
CA GLU A 314 24.74 0.93 9.59
C GLU A 314 25.89 0.43 8.71
N ALA A 315 25.95 0.89 7.45
CA ALA A 315 27.06 0.55 6.55
C ALA A 315 28.37 1.26 6.91
N GLU A 316 28.33 2.49 7.39
CA GLU A 316 29.51 3.23 7.84
C GLU A 316 30.09 2.57 9.09
N ASP A 317 29.27 2.17 10.04
CA ASP A 317 29.72 1.44 11.24
C ASP A 317 30.28 0.06 10.91
N LEU A 318 29.72 -0.63 9.91
CA LEU A 318 30.29 -1.89 9.40
C LEU A 318 31.66 -1.69 8.73
N MET A 319 31.78 -0.64 7.90
CA MET A 319 33.07 -0.33 7.26
C MET A 319 34.16 0.07 8.28
N HIS A 320 33.77 0.65 9.42
CA HIS A 320 34.68 0.97 10.50
C HIS A 320 35.10 -0.25 11.35
N ARG A 321 34.25 -1.28 11.46
CA ARG A 321 34.54 -2.52 12.19
C ARG A 321 35.47 -3.49 11.43
N PHE A 322 35.67 -3.27 10.12
CA PHE A 322 36.52 -4.10 9.25
C PHE A 322 37.79 -3.39 8.76
N LYS A 323 38.13 -2.23 9.32
CA LYS A 323 39.47 -1.64 9.27
C LYS A 323 40.30 -2.01 10.51
#